data_326d6dfcf013c3265b3ad32aeab3a513
#
_entry.id   326d6dfcf013c3265b3ad32aeab3a513
#
_cell.length_a   1.000
_cell.length_b   1.000
_cell.length_c   1.000
_cell.angle_alpha   90.00
_cell.angle_beta   90.00
_cell.angle_gamma   90.00
#
_symmetry.space_group_name_H-M   'P 1'
#
loop_
_entity.id
_entity.type
_entity.pdbx_description
1 polymer ?
#
loop_
_entity_poly.entity_id
_entity_poly.type
_entity_poly.pdbx_seq_one_letter_code
_entity_poly.pdbx_strand_id
1 'polypeptide(L)'
;MRHLLVVAALLAGAAPAAAQLMPNDQSLVTFNRYIAVRERRVPGFDSPGIPLGSFTLQPTLDANVLYNDNVLATQDDRDGDVIARITPALTANSNWSDSLLSLSAIADIDRYGRLGTENTVNTNLSAYGWHDLSRATRFRSLVRFQSLRESRESQDVFVLTRRPIRFRTLELGVGARHRFANTQVSVDGGVVKSDFDDAVRRSDNILIDQDFRDSVLKRGRARVEFGQSPAVAYFVQGTYDRRTYRLRARDPLASARESEIVEALGGVRFELPILARGEVGVGYTRGSYRGVQFTPVSGLAIRTQVTFFPTQLTNVTVSAERRVSDTGVPSSGGFATLSGSIRVDHELLRQLVLGASAGFRRDSFNGADRDDERFELGASADYRLNRHLSARLNLSRLDLTSSGTGAFKSFVANRLLFGVGVRP
;
A
#
# COMPACT_ATOMS: atom_id res chain seq x y z
N MET A 1 -12.32 -13.22 -18.94
CA MET A 1 -12.28 -13.49 -17.48
C MET A 1 -10.90 -13.14 -16.97
N ARG A 2 -10.75 -12.02 -16.29
CA ARG A 2 -9.44 -11.52 -15.83
C ARG A 2 -9.43 -11.59 -14.32
N HIS A 3 -8.77 -12.59 -13.77
CA HIS A 3 -8.44 -12.62 -12.35
C HIS A 3 -7.20 -11.76 -12.15
N LEU A 4 -7.37 -10.56 -11.59
CA LEU A 4 -6.25 -9.76 -11.07
C LEU A 4 -5.71 -10.46 -9.84
N LEU A 5 -4.56 -11.11 -9.99
CA LEU A 5 -3.70 -11.44 -8.86
C LEU A 5 -3.09 -10.13 -8.34
N VAL A 6 -3.72 -9.54 -7.34
CA VAL A 6 -3.08 -8.51 -6.52
C VAL A 6 -2.11 -9.24 -5.60
N VAL A 7 -0.92 -9.51 -6.09
CA VAL A 7 0.20 -9.82 -5.22
C VAL A 7 0.63 -8.49 -4.61
N ALA A 8 0.06 -8.18 -3.43
CA ALA A 8 0.51 -7.06 -2.63
C ALA A 8 2.01 -7.24 -2.35
N ALA A 9 2.80 -6.27 -2.76
CA ALA A 9 4.19 -6.17 -2.39
C ALA A 9 4.26 -5.92 -0.86
N LEU A 10 4.50 -6.97 -0.09
CA LEU A 10 4.78 -6.94 1.34
C LEU A 10 6.24 -6.55 1.57
N LEU A 11 6.60 -5.32 1.22
CA LEU A 11 7.85 -4.67 1.62
C LEU A 11 7.65 -3.15 1.71
N ALA A 12 6.50 -2.72 2.24
CA ALA A 12 6.39 -1.37 2.76
C ALA A 12 6.30 -1.50 4.27
N GLY A 13 7.24 -0.94 5.00
CA GLY A 13 7.02 -0.63 6.40
C GLY A 13 5.64 -0.01 6.50
N ALA A 14 4.82 -0.45 7.46
CA ALA A 14 3.43 -0.03 7.59
C ALA A 14 3.37 1.47 7.90
N ALA A 15 3.58 2.30 6.87
CA ALA A 15 2.91 3.58 6.87
C ALA A 15 1.41 3.25 6.92
N PRO A 16 0.58 3.97 7.68
CA PRO A 16 -0.87 3.79 7.62
C PRO A 16 -1.21 3.83 6.13
N ALA A 17 -1.63 2.67 5.61
CA ALA A 17 -1.89 2.52 4.19
C ALA A 17 -2.84 3.66 3.84
N ALA A 18 -2.36 4.63 3.07
CA ALA A 18 -3.22 5.69 2.61
C ALA A 18 -4.35 4.97 1.92
N ALA A 19 -5.54 5.02 2.53
CA ALA A 19 -6.67 4.22 2.12
C ALA A 19 -6.84 4.40 0.62
N GLN A 20 -6.44 3.38 -0.13
CA GLN A 20 -6.67 3.38 -1.56
C GLN A 20 -8.16 3.21 -1.73
N LEU A 21 -8.85 4.30 -2.05
CA LEU A 21 -10.17 4.18 -2.64
C LEU A 21 -10.09 3.11 -3.73
N MET A 22 -11.11 2.30 -3.83
CA MET A 22 -11.36 1.26 -4.82
C MET A 22 -10.25 1.09 -5.85
N PRO A 23 -9.79 -0.12 -6.15
CA PRO A 23 -8.83 -0.37 -7.22
C PRO A 23 -9.28 0.35 -8.50
N ASN A 24 -8.38 1.11 -9.11
CA ASN A 24 -8.65 1.77 -10.40
C ASN A 24 -8.49 0.71 -11.51
N ASP A 25 -9.29 -0.35 -11.41
CA ASP A 25 -9.17 -1.56 -12.21
C ASP A 25 -9.72 -1.42 -13.62
N GLN A 26 -10.38 -0.30 -13.92
CA GLN A 26 -11.04 -0.11 -15.20
C GLN A 26 -10.90 1.33 -15.71
N SER A 27 -9.92 1.52 -16.55
CA SER A 27 -9.74 2.69 -17.40
C SER A 27 -10.21 2.40 -18.82
N LEU A 28 -10.41 3.42 -19.63
CA LEU A 28 -10.64 3.32 -21.07
C LEU A 28 -9.49 2.60 -21.79
N VAL A 29 -8.25 2.79 -21.33
CA VAL A 29 -7.07 2.06 -21.82
C VAL A 29 -6.87 0.81 -20.97
N THR A 30 -7.04 -0.35 -21.55
CA THR A 30 -6.73 -1.63 -20.92
C THR A 30 -5.36 -2.13 -21.39
N PHE A 31 -4.50 -2.49 -20.46
CA PHE A 31 -3.18 -3.03 -20.77
C PHE A 31 -3.28 -4.48 -21.24
N ASN A 32 -3.24 -4.69 -22.54
CA ASN A 32 -3.40 -6.01 -23.16
C ASN A 32 -2.24 -6.44 -24.02
N ARG A 33 -1.51 -5.48 -24.60
CA ARG A 33 -0.39 -5.74 -25.51
C ARG A 33 0.85 -6.19 -24.76
N TYR A 34 1.15 -5.52 -23.64
CA TYR A 34 2.34 -5.78 -22.85
C TYR A 34 1.93 -6.27 -21.46
N ILE A 35 2.27 -7.52 -21.16
CA ILE A 35 1.99 -8.15 -19.86
C ILE A 35 3.31 -8.23 -19.10
N ALA A 36 3.38 -7.60 -17.92
CA ALA A 36 4.58 -7.64 -17.10
C ALA A 36 4.91 -9.07 -16.66
N VAL A 37 6.19 -9.38 -16.47
CA VAL A 37 6.69 -10.71 -16.15
C VAL A 37 5.91 -11.37 -15.00
N ARG A 38 5.66 -10.62 -13.94
CA ARG A 38 4.91 -11.13 -12.75
C ARG A 38 3.40 -11.27 -12.98
N GLU A 39 2.84 -10.66 -14.02
CA GLU A 39 1.41 -10.73 -14.38
C GLU A 39 1.09 -11.89 -15.32
N ARG A 40 2.13 -12.50 -15.91
CA ARG A 40 1.96 -13.60 -16.86
C ARG A 40 1.46 -14.85 -16.19
N ARG A 41 0.53 -15.49 -16.85
CA ARG A 41 0.18 -16.87 -16.54
C ARG A 41 1.27 -17.79 -17.02
N VAL A 42 1.64 -18.74 -16.16
CA VAL A 42 2.62 -19.80 -16.51
C VAL A 42 1.88 -21.13 -16.53
N PRO A 43 1.44 -21.61 -17.69
CA PRO A 43 0.73 -22.88 -17.80
C PRO A 43 1.49 -24.00 -17.11
N GLY A 44 0.79 -24.81 -16.32
CA GLY A 44 1.39 -25.87 -15.51
C GLY A 44 1.96 -25.46 -14.15
N PHE A 45 2.10 -24.15 -13.89
CA PHE A 45 2.62 -23.62 -12.60
C PHE A 45 1.61 -22.73 -11.86
N ASP A 46 0.51 -22.35 -12.49
CA ASP A 46 -0.56 -21.60 -11.84
C ASP A 46 -1.57 -22.56 -11.23
N SER A 47 -1.94 -22.32 -9.96
CA SER A 47 -3.00 -23.07 -9.29
C SER A 47 -4.37 -22.74 -9.92
N PRO A 48 -5.20 -23.75 -10.26
CA PRO A 48 -6.53 -23.53 -10.76
C PRO A 48 -7.50 -23.04 -9.69
N GLY A 49 -7.18 -23.22 -8.41
CA GLY A 49 -8.08 -23.05 -7.28
C GLY A 49 -9.06 -24.20 -7.12
N ILE A 50 -9.87 -24.15 -6.08
CA ILE A 50 -10.86 -25.19 -5.71
C ILE A 50 -12.24 -24.65 -6.08
N PRO A 51 -12.97 -25.26 -7.02
CA PRO A 51 -14.35 -24.86 -7.33
C PRO A 51 -15.28 -25.24 -6.19
N LEU A 52 -16.11 -24.28 -5.75
CA LEU A 52 -17.12 -24.47 -4.71
C LEU A 52 -18.42 -23.78 -5.14
N GLY A 53 -19.30 -24.52 -5.82
CA GLY A 53 -20.53 -23.95 -6.40
C GLY A 53 -20.20 -22.82 -7.37
N SER A 54 -20.76 -21.64 -7.13
CA SER A 54 -20.50 -20.43 -7.93
C SER A 54 -19.24 -19.66 -7.51
N PHE A 55 -18.37 -20.23 -6.66
CA PHE A 55 -17.11 -19.62 -6.23
C PHE A 55 -15.91 -20.47 -6.62
N THR A 56 -14.77 -19.82 -6.80
CA THR A 56 -13.46 -20.45 -6.85
C THR A 56 -12.67 -20.03 -5.62
N LEU A 57 -12.27 -20.99 -4.79
CA LEU A 57 -11.46 -20.78 -3.61
C LEU A 57 -9.97 -20.88 -3.97
N GLN A 58 -9.17 -19.99 -3.42
CA GLN A 58 -7.72 -19.94 -3.59
C GLN A 58 -7.05 -19.84 -2.22
N PRO A 59 -6.97 -20.94 -1.46
CA PRO A 59 -6.18 -20.96 -0.24
C PRO A 59 -4.69 -20.94 -0.57
N THR A 60 -3.91 -20.22 0.25
CA THR A 60 -2.46 -20.21 0.18
C THR A 60 -1.87 -20.25 1.59
N LEU A 61 -0.72 -20.88 1.73
CA LEU A 61 0.06 -20.88 2.95
C LEU A 61 1.50 -20.58 2.61
N ASP A 62 2.02 -19.43 3.06
CA ASP A 62 3.43 -19.09 2.95
C ASP A 62 4.10 -19.27 4.32
N ALA A 63 5.17 -20.05 4.36
CA ALA A 63 6.04 -20.24 5.52
C ALA A 63 7.41 -19.65 5.21
N ASN A 64 7.84 -18.67 6.01
CA ASN A 64 9.05 -17.91 5.76
C ASN A 64 9.93 -17.87 7.01
N VAL A 65 11.25 -17.86 6.81
CA VAL A 65 12.26 -17.51 7.79
C VAL A 65 12.87 -16.20 7.36
N LEU A 66 12.78 -15.20 8.22
CA LEU A 66 13.29 -13.85 8.00
C LEU A 66 14.37 -13.56 9.04
N TYR A 67 15.55 -13.18 8.60
CA TYR A 67 16.56 -12.54 9.44
C TYR A 67 16.48 -11.02 9.26
N ASN A 68 16.45 -10.29 10.37
CA ASN A 68 16.52 -8.83 10.39
C ASN A 68 17.63 -8.44 11.38
N ASP A 69 18.63 -7.69 10.93
CA ASP A 69 19.78 -7.27 11.78
C ASP A 69 19.46 -6.11 12.70
N ASN A 70 18.28 -5.46 12.55
CA ASN A 70 17.88 -4.31 13.35
C ASN A 70 16.34 -4.27 13.53
N VAL A 71 15.83 -5.16 14.37
CA VAL A 71 14.38 -5.32 14.61
C VAL A 71 13.75 -4.08 15.22
N LEU A 72 14.47 -3.41 16.13
CA LEU A 72 13.97 -2.25 16.88
C LEU A 72 14.13 -0.93 16.13
N ALA A 73 14.76 -0.95 14.96
CA ALA A 73 15.04 0.22 14.13
C ALA A 73 15.79 1.31 14.92
N THR A 74 16.87 0.92 15.57
CA THR A 74 17.78 1.80 16.35
C THR A 74 19.01 2.16 15.55
N GLN A 75 19.60 3.32 15.83
CA GLN A 75 20.83 3.79 15.18
C GLN A 75 22.02 2.99 15.67
N ASP A 76 22.19 2.97 16.99
CA ASP A 76 23.19 2.22 17.72
C ASP A 76 22.53 0.95 18.30
N ASP A 77 23.21 0.09 19.00
CA ASP A 77 22.68 -1.09 19.70
C ASP A 77 21.66 -1.90 18.87
N ARG A 78 22.07 -2.30 17.68
CA ARG A 78 21.20 -3.03 16.75
C ARG A 78 20.89 -4.43 17.30
N ASP A 79 19.63 -4.69 17.51
CA ASP A 79 19.12 -6.01 17.90
C ASP A 79 18.67 -6.78 16.64
N GLY A 80 19.47 -7.74 16.21
CA GLY A 80 19.09 -8.67 15.16
C GLY A 80 18.33 -9.88 15.68
N ASP A 81 17.39 -10.42 14.90
CA ASP A 81 16.67 -11.64 15.25
C ASP A 81 16.27 -12.46 14.02
N VAL A 82 16.00 -13.75 14.25
CA VAL A 82 15.40 -14.65 13.28
C VAL A 82 13.90 -14.74 13.57
N ILE A 83 13.09 -14.54 12.55
CA ILE A 83 11.64 -14.43 12.65
C ILE A 83 11.02 -15.54 11.80
N ALA A 84 10.22 -16.41 12.42
CA ALA A 84 9.36 -17.31 11.71
C ALA A 84 8.07 -16.58 11.35
N ARG A 85 7.77 -16.44 10.06
CA ARG A 85 6.55 -15.83 9.53
C ARG A 85 5.71 -16.86 8.82
N ILE A 86 4.47 -17.01 9.26
CA ILE A 86 3.47 -17.87 8.61
C ILE A 86 2.33 -16.98 8.14
N THR A 87 2.02 -17.06 6.85
CA THR A 87 0.97 -16.26 6.20
C THR A 87 -0.07 -17.19 5.56
N PRO A 88 -1.10 -17.64 6.31
CA PRO A 88 -2.29 -18.26 5.73
C PRO A 88 -3.13 -17.18 5.04
N ALA A 89 -3.61 -17.49 3.84
CA ALA A 89 -4.55 -16.65 3.11
C ALA A 89 -5.61 -17.48 2.39
N LEU A 90 -6.80 -16.94 2.32
CA LEU A 90 -7.92 -17.50 1.56
C LEU A 90 -8.57 -16.40 0.74
N THR A 91 -8.68 -16.62 -0.57
CA THR A 91 -9.50 -15.77 -1.44
C THR A 91 -10.60 -16.60 -2.07
N ALA A 92 -11.83 -16.10 -2.05
CA ALA A 92 -12.99 -16.68 -2.71
C ALA A 92 -13.53 -15.69 -3.75
N ASN A 93 -13.53 -16.07 -5.01
CA ASN A 93 -14.03 -15.25 -6.11
C ASN A 93 -15.28 -15.90 -6.70
N SER A 94 -16.36 -15.11 -6.85
CA SER A 94 -17.55 -15.59 -7.55
C SER A 94 -17.29 -15.72 -9.06
N ASN A 95 -18.01 -16.66 -9.69
CA ASN A 95 -17.93 -16.94 -11.13
C ASN A 95 -19.15 -16.38 -11.88
N TRP A 96 -19.78 -15.30 -11.37
CA TRP A 96 -20.94 -14.67 -12.00
C TRP A 96 -20.55 -13.91 -13.27
N SER A 97 -21.47 -13.76 -14.21
CA SER A 97 -21.18 -13.16 -15.52
C SER A 97 -21.16 -11.63 -15.51
N ASP A 98 -22.02 -11.00 -14.72
CA ASP A 98 -22.28 -9.56 -14.67
C ASP A 98 -21.91 -8.93 -13.32
N SER A 99 -21.36 -9.73 -12.42
CA SER A 99 -21.02 -9.33 -11.07
C SER A 99 -19.77 -10.08 -10.59
N LEU A 100 -19.06 -9.49 -9.65
CA LEU A 100 -17.99 -10.14 -8.90
C LEU A 100 -18.21 -9.91 -7.42
N LEU A 101 -18.06 -10.95 -6.64
CA LEU A 101 -17.79 -10.86 -5.21
C LEU A 101 -16.46 -11.57 -4.92
N SER A 102 -15.51 -10.82 -4.40
CA SER A 102 -14.20 -11.31 -3.96
C SER A 102 -14.10 -11.15 -2.45
N LEU A 103 -13.99 -12.26 -1.74
CA LEU A 103 -13.76 -12.31 -0.30
C LEU A 103 -12.30 -12.69 -0.07
N SER A 104 -11.60 -11.98 0.82
CA SER A 104 -10.22 -12.29 1.15
C SER A 104 -10.01 -12.23 2.66
N ALA A 105 -9.30 -13.22 3.19
CA ALA A 105 -8.84 -13.30 4.56
C ALA A 105 -7.34 -13.62 4.54
N ILE A 106 -6.52 -12.78 5.19
CA ILE A 106 -5.06 -12.94 5.27
C ILE A 106 -4.65 -12.71 6.72
N ALA A 107 -3.74 -13.54 7.24
CA ALA A 107 -3.11 -13.31 8.52
C ALA A 107 -1.59 -13.42 8.37
N ASP A 108 -0.84 -12.46 8.91
CA ASP A 108 0.61 -12.53 9.04
C ASP A 108 0.96 -12.78 10.50
N ILE A 109 1.58 -13.92 10.77
CA ILE A 109 1.93 -14.39 12.11
C ILE A 109 3.44 -14.41 12.23
N ASP A 110 4.01 -13.44 12.95
CA ASP A 110 5.44 -13.33 13.21
C ASP A 110 5.79 -13.85 14.60
N ARG A 111 6.81 -14.72 14.66
CA ARG A 111 7.38 -15.24 15.90
C ARG A 111 8.88 -15.01 15.89
N TYR A 112 9.33 -14.19 16.82
CA TYR A 112 10.71 -13.80 17.01
C TYR A 112 11.44 -14.82 17.88
N GLY A 113 12.66 -15.16 17.51
CA GLY A 113 13.47 -16.15 18.24
C GLY A 113 13.90 -15.67 19.62
N ARG A 114 14.30 -14.42 19.74
CA ARG A 114 14.79 -13.80 20.98
C ARG A 114 13.88 -12.68 21.49
N LEU A 115 13.40 -11.84 20.59
CA LEU A 115 12.62 -10.65 20.92
C LEU A 115 11.10 -10.97 20.97
N GLY A 116 10.69 -11.87 21.87
CA GLY A 116 9.31 -12.33 21.97
C GLY A 116 8.27 -11.23 22.23
N THR A 117 8.69 -10.06 22.73
CA THR A 117 7.80 -8.88 22.85
C THR A 117 7.40 -8.30 21.49
N GLU A 118 8.17 -8.58 20.44
CA GLU A 118 7.91 -8.15 19.06
C GLU A 118 7.01 -9.15 18.29
N ASN A 119 6.60 -10.26 18.90
CA ASN A 119 5.65 -11.18 18.29
C ASN A 119 4.38 -10.46 17.85
N THR A 120 3.98 -10.65 16.59
CA THR A 120 2.81 -10.01 16.01
C THR A 120 1.86 -10.99 15.36
N VAL A 121 0.60 -10.59 15.29
CA VAL A 121 -0.42 -11.16 14.41
C VAL A 121 -1.14 -10.00 13.75
N ASN A 122 -0.99 -9.89 12.45
CA ASN A 122 -1.70 -8.93 11.61
C ASN A 122 -2.79 -9.65 10.83
N THR A 123 -3.98 -9.08 10.76
CA THR A 123 -5.10 -9.66 10.02
C THR A 123 -5.69 -8.65 9.05
N ASN A 124 -6.07 -9.12 7.87
CA ASN A 124 -6.75 -8.34 6.85
C ASN A 124 -7.93 -9.16 6.29
N LEU A 125 -9.14 -8.68 6.51
CA LEU A 125 -10.36 -9.26 5.99
C LEU A 125 -10.97 -8.26 5.02
N SER A 126 -11.30 -8.66 3.80
CA SER A 126 -11.91 -7.78 2.84
C SER A 126 -12.98 -8.47 2.01
N ALA A 127 -14.01 -7.71 1.67
CA ALA A 127 -15.02 -8.05 0.69
C ALA A 127 -15.05 -6.93 -0.36
N TYR A 128 -14.73 -7.26 -1.58
CA TYR A 128 -14.81 -6.36 -2.74
C TYR A 128 -15.84 -6.92 -3.72
N GLY A 129 -16.71 -6.07 -4.21
CA GLY A 129 -17.69 -6.46 -5.20
C GLY A 129 -17.90 -5.40 -6.27
N TRP A 130 -18.32 -5.84 -7.44
CA TRP A 130 -18.88 -4.97 -8.46
C TRP A 130 -20.07 -5.65 -9.13
N HIS A 131 -20.97 -4.83 -9.65
CA HIS A 131 -22.15 -5.24 -10.41
C HIS A 131 -22.33 -4.32 -11.62
N ASP A 132 -22.51 -4.93 -12.81
CA ASP A 132 -22.81 -4.23 -14.05
C ASP A 132 -24.33 -4.04 -14.17
N LEU A 133 -24.80 -2.82 -13.88
CA LEU A 133 -26.20 -2.44 -14.14
C LEU A 133 -26.49 -2.42 -15.65
N SER A 134 -25.49 -2.13 -16.46
CA SER A 134 -25.52 -2.18 -17.90
C SER A 134 -24.11 -2.35 -18.45
N ARG A 135 -23.96 -2.55 -19.77
CA ARG A 135 -22.65 -2.58 -20.42
C ARG A 135 -21.83 -1.30 -20.20
N ALA A 136 -22.49 -0.18 -19.94
CA ALA A 136 -21.88 1.12 -19.72
C ALA A 136 -21.69 1.48 -18.24
N THR A 137 -22.52 0.93 -17.33
CA THR A 137 -22.58 1.37 -15.93
C THR A 137 -22.20 0.23 -14.98
N ARG A 138 -21.24 0.49 -14.11
CA ARG A 138 -20.82 -0.44 -13.07
C ARG A 138 -20.81 0.23 -11.70
N PHE A 139 -21.37 -0.45 -10.71
CA PHE A 139 -21.21 -0.14 -9.29
C PHE A 139 -20.11 -0.99 -8.66
N ARG A 140 -19.47 -0.45 -7.63
CA ARG A 140 -18.39 -1.10 -6.86
C ARG A 140 -18.61 -0.88 -5.38
N SER A 141 -18.23 -1.84 -4.57
CA SER A 141 -18.26 -1.75 -3.12
C SER A 141 -17.03 -2.41 -2.50
N LEU A 142 -16.58 -1.87 -1.38
CA LEU A 142 -15.46 -2.40 -0.59
C LEU A 142 -15.81 -2.32 0.89
N VAL A 143 -15.60 -3.43 1.59
CA VAL A 143 -15.52 -3.47 3.05
C VAL A 143 -14.18 -4.10 3.40
N ARG A 144 -13.40 -3.43 4.25
CA ARG A 144 -12.12 -3.96 4.72
C ARG A 144 -11.97 -3.75 6.21
N PHE A 145 -11.66 -4.80 6.92
CA PHE A 145 -11.26 -4.75 8.32
C PHE A 145 -9.80 -5.20 8.44
N GLN A 146 -9.01 -4.41 9.16
CA GLN A 146 -7.62 -4.74 9.44
C GLN A 146 -7.34 -4.60 10.93
N SER A 147 -6.56 -5.53 11.48
CA SER A 147 -5.95 -5.42 12.80
C SER A 147 -4.45 -5.58 12.61
N LEU A 148 -3.72 -4.50 12.78
CA LEU A 148 -2.31 -4.39 12.43
C LEU A 148 -1.48 -4.00 13.64
N ARG A 149 -0.17 -4.28 13.54
CA ARG A 149 0.85 -3.77 14.47
C ARG A 149 1.69 -2.73 13.74
N GLU A 150 1.92 -1.61 14.42
CA GLU A 150 2.76 -0.53 13.88
C GLU A 150 4.20 -1.03 13.77
N SER A 151 4.80 -0.90 12.59
CA SER A 151 6.19 -1.26 12.37
C SER A 151 7.12 -0.35 13.18
N ARG A 152 8.17 -0.91 13.75
CA ARG A 152 9.24 -0.12 14.38
C ARG A 152 9.91 0.88 13.44
N GLU A 153 9.81 0.65 12.16
CA GLU A 153 10.35 1.49 11.09
C GLU A 153 9.40 2.61 10.64
N SER A 154 8.17 2.62 11.19
CA SER A 154 7.19 3.66 10.86
C SER A 154 7.69 5.05 11.28
N GLN A 155 7.46 6.02 10.42
CA GLN A 155 7.73 7.43 10.69
C GLN A 155 6.82 8.03 11.79
N ASP A 156 5.67 7.40 12.04
CA ASP A 156 4.72 7.80 13.08
C ASP A 156 5.12 7.28 14.48
N VAL A 157 6.14 6.42 14.57
CA VAL A 157 6.70 5.99 15.86
C VAL A 157 7.58 7.12 16.40
N PHE A 158 7.13 7.78 17.45
CA PHE A 158 7.82 8.88 18.13
C PHE A 158 8.31 8.49 19.54
N VAL A 159 7.99 7.27 19.99
CA VAL A 159 8.46 6.71 21.25
C VAL A 159 8.60 5.19 21.13
N LEU A 160 9.65 4.63 21.74
CA LEU A 160 9.86 3.19 21.76
C LEU A 160 8.98 2.55 22.85
N THR A 161 8.01 1.74 22.43
CA THR A 161 7.09 1.01 23.30
C THR A 161 7.56 -0.42 23.55
N ARG A 162 7.11 -1.06 24.64
CA ARG A 162 7.48 -2.46 24.98
C ARG A 162 7.06 -3.45 23.93
N ARG A 163 5.90 -3.21 23.28
CA ARG A 163 5.37 -4.01 22.17
C ARG A 163 4.97 -3.06 21.04
N PRO A 164 4.98 -3.51 19.79
CA PRO A 164 4.43 -2.72 18.68
C PRO A 164 2.97 -2.34 18.95
N ILE A 165 2.63 -1.06 18.73
CA ILE A 165 1.29 -0.52 18.95
C ILE A 165 0.32 -1.25 18.02
N ARG A 166 -0.77 -1.76 18.57
CA ARG A 166 -1.85 -2.34 17.78
C ARG A 166 -2.82 -1.24 17.35
N PHE A 167 -3.27 -1.33 16.13
CA PHE A 167 -4.37 -0.50 15.65
C PHE A 167 -5.30 -1.29 14.76
N ARG A 168 -6.56 -0.86 14.70
CA ARG A 168 -7.60 -1.45 13.87
C ARG A 168 -8.11 -0.42 12.89
N THR A 169 -8.40 -0.85 11.68
CA THR A 169 -9.06 0.00 10.68
C THR A 169 -10.29 -0.69 10.14
N LEU A 170 -11.36 0.07 9.97
CA LEU A 170 -12.55 -0.33 9.22
C LEU A 170 -12.72 0.64 8.05
N GLU A 171 -12.64 0.12 6.84
CA GLU A 171 -12.82 0.87 5.60
C GLU A 171 -14.11 0.43 4.91
N LEU A 172 -14.93 1.40 4.55
CA LEU A 172 -16.13 1.23 3.73
C LEU A 172 -15.98 2.11 2.49
N GLY A 173 -16.21 1.56 1.33
CA GLY A 173 -16.11 2.28 0.07
C GLY A 173 -17.22 1.91 -0.90
N VAL A 174 -17.70 2.89 -1.66
CA VAL A 174 -18.63 2.71 -2.77
C VAL A 174 -18.16 3.54 -3.96
N GLY A 175 -18.48 3.07 -5.17
CA GLY A 175 -18.13 3.79 -6.38
C GLY A 175 -19.06 3.44 -7.53
N ALA A 176 -19.14 4.35 -8.47
CA ALA A 176 -19.87 4.18 -9.70
C ALA A 176 -19.02 4.62 -10.88
N ARG A 177 -19.20 3.95 -12.00
CA ARG A 177 -18.57 4.26 -13.27
C ARG A 177 -19.63 4.23 -14.37
N HIS A 178 -19.59 5.22 -15.25
CA HIS A 178 -20.38 5.22 -16.46
C HIS A 178 -19.52 5.57 -17.68
N ARG A 179 -19.74 4.84 -18.78
CA ARG A 179 -19.02 5.02 -20.04
C ARG A 179 -19.95 5.59 -21.09
N PHE A 180 -19.56 6.74 -21.66
CA PHE A 180 -20.21 7.40 -22.78
C PHE A 180 -19.28 7.29 -23.99
N ALA A 181 -19.57 6.45 -24.95
CA ALA A 181 -18.70 6.31 -26.13
C ALA A 181 -17.19 6.27 -25.78
N ASN A 182 -16.49 7.38 -26.01
CA ASN A 182 -15.06 7.54 -25.73
C ASN A 182 -14.73 8.27 -24.40
N THR A 183 -15.73 8.57 -23.59
CA THR A 183 -15.58 9.23 -22.29
C THR A 183 -16.02 8.29 -21.18
N GLN A 184 -15.28 8.29 -20.08
CA GLN A 184 -15.67 7.55 -18.87
C GLN A 184 -15.64 8.49 -17.67
N VAL A 185 -16.71 8.47 -16.89
CA VAL A 185 -16.81 9.17 -15.61
C VAL A 185 -16.83 8.14 -14.49
N SER A 186 -16.03 8.35 -13.45
CA SER A 186 -16.06 7.54 -12.23
C SER A 186 -16.08 8.44 -11.00
N VAL A 187 -16.90 8.04 -10.03
CA VAL A 187 -17.01 8.69 -8.73
C VAL A 187 -16.90 7.62 -7.66
N ASP A 188 -16.03 7.84 -6.68
CA ASP A 188 -15.83 6.95 -5.54
C ASP A 188 -15.92 7.76 -4.24
N GLY A 189 -16.47 7.13 -3.21
CA GLY A 189 -16.50 7.67 -1.86
C GLY A 189 -16.17 6.60 -0.84
N GLY A 190 -15.59 6.99 0.28
CA GLY A 190 -15.25 6.03 1.32
C GLY A 190 -15.02 6.68 2.68
N VAL A 191 -15.08 5.84 3.70
CA VAL A 191 -14.81 6.20 5.10
C VAL A 191 -13.86 5.18 5.68
N VAL A 192 -12.81 5.65 6.35
CA VAL A 192 -11.88 4.82 7.11
C VAL A 192 -11.91 5.27 8.56
N LYS A 193 -12.28 4.37 9.46
CA LYS A 193 -12.15 4.56 10.90
C LYS A 193 -10.87 3.88 11.37
N SER A 194 -10.03 4.59 12.11
CA SER A 194 -8.82 4.08 12.75
C SER A 194 -8.93 4.19 14.26
N ASP A 195 -8.49 3.16 14.98
CA ASP A 195 -8.57 2.99 16.42
C ASP A 195 -7.25 2.39 16.91
N PHE A 196 -6.53 3.08 17.80
CA PHE A 196 -5.21 2.72 18.29
C PHE A 196 -5.29 2.26 19.73
N ASP A 197 -4.71 1.09 20.05
CA ASP A 197 -4.61 0.60 21.43
C ASP A 197 -3.52 1.39 22.17
N ASP A 198 -3.73 1.65 23.47
CA ASP A 198 -2.73 2.23 24.35
C ASP A 198 -1.46 1.38 24.42
N ALA A 199 -0.36 2.02 24.72
CA ALA A 199 0.94 1.39 24.74
C ALA A 199 1.75 1.71 26.00
N VAL A 200 2.66 0.83 26.36
CA VAL A 200 3.56 1.01 27.49
C VAL A 200 4.93 1.41 26.96
N ARG A 201 5.47 2.54 27.43
CA ARG A 201 6.81 3.00 27.10
C ARG A 201 7.87 2.00 27.58
N ARG A 202 8.87 1.73 26.76
CA ARG A 202 9.90 0.72 27.06
C ARG A 202 10.86 1.15 28.16
N SER A 203 11.16 2.46 28.27
CA SER A 203 12.15 2.99 29.20
C SER A 203 11.73 3.00 30.67
N ASP A 204 10.49 3.34 30.96
CA ASP A 204 9.98 3.62 32.30
C ASP A 204 8.66 2.93 32.65
N ASN A 205 8.10 2.14 31.73
CA ASN A 205 6.84 1.43 31.86
C ASN A 205 5.60 2.33 32.06
N ILE A 206 5.68 3.62 31.70
CA ILE A 206 4.54 4.52 31.73
C ILE A 206 3.57 4.17 30.60
N LEU A 207 2.27 4.13 30.93
CA LEU A 207 1.21 3.99 29.97
C LEU A 207 1.10 5.26 29.10
N ILE A 208 1.08 5.08 27.79
CA ILE A 208 0.91 6.14 26.81
C ILE A 208 -0.46 5.96 26.16
N ASP A 209 -1.36 6.88 26.43
CA ASP A 209 -2.64 6.99 25.76
C ASP A 209 -2.41 7.27 24.26
N GLN A 210 -3.00 6.44 23.39
CA GLN A 210 -2.92 6.58 21.93
C GLN A 210 -4.26 7.03 21.32
N ASP A 211 -5.28 7.25 22.10
CA ASP A 211 -6.61 7.69 21.63
C ASP A 211 -6.55 9.00 20.83
N PHE A 212 -5.51 9.83 21.04
CA PHE A 212 -5.29 11.06 20.25
C PHE A 212 -5.05 10.79 18.76
N ARG A 213 -4.76 9.54 18.37
CA ARG A 213 -4.57 9.08 16.97
C ARG A 213 -5.87 8.52 16.37
N ASP A 214 -6.87 8.23 17.20
CA ASP A 214 -8.17 7.74 16.75
C ASP A 214 -8.82 8.72 15.80
N SER A 215 -9.15 8.26 14.62
CA SER A 215 -9.60 9.17 13.56
C SER A 215 -10.62 8.54 12.62
N VAL A 216 -11.35 9.41 11.95
CA VAL A 216 -12.23 9.08 10.83
C VAL A 216 -11.78 9.88 9.62
N LEU A 217 -11.33 9.21 8.59
CA LEU A 217 -11.02 9.78 7.29
C LEU A 217 -12.22 9.56 6.35
N LYS A 218 -12.75 10.65 5.82
CA LYS A 218 -13.72 10.63 4.71
C LYS A 218 -13.00 11.03 3.43
N ARG A 219 -13.20 10.26 2.39
CA ARG A 219 -12.55 10.48 1.09
C ARG A 219 -13.56 10.46 -0.04
N GLY A 220 -13.41 11.39 -0.98
CA GLY A 220 -14.13 11.43 -2.24
C GLY A 220 -13.16 11.55 -3.41
N ARG A 221 -13.44 10.87 -4.52
CA ARG A 221 -12.69 10.98 -5.77
C ARG A 221 -13.66 11.04 -6.94
N ALA A 222 -13.42 11.98 -7.85
CA ALA A 222 -14.06 12.02 -9.15
C ALA A 222 -12.99 12.03 -10.24
N ARG A 223 -13.21 11.25 -11.31
CA ARG A 223 -12.30 11.16 -12.44
C ARG A 223 -13.08 11.07 -13.74
N VAL A 224 -12.65 11.88 -14.70
CA VAL A 224 -13.13 11.85 -16.09
C VAL A 224 -11.98 11.43 -16.97
N GLU A 225 -12.20 10.43 -17.80
CA GLU A 225 -11.25 9.96 -18.81
C GLU A 225 -11.84 10.17 -20.19
N PHE A 226 -11.01 10.64 -21.11
CA PHE A 226 -11.33 10.79 -22.53
C PHE A 226 -10.36 9.93 -23.35
N GLY A 227 -10.90 8.92 -24.02
CA GLY A 227 -10.13 8.02 -24.88
C GLY A 227 -9.93 8.61 -26.25
N GLN A 228 -8.70 8.98 -26.59
CA GLN A 228 -8.35 9.41 -27.92
C GLN A 228 -8.17 8.23 -28.87
N SER A 229 -7.72 7.10 -28.35
CA SER A 229 -7.56 5.84 -29.06
C SER A 229 -7.68 4.66 -28.07
N PRO A 230 -7.73 3.41 -28.53
CA PRO A 230 -7.64 2.25 -27.64
C PRO A 230 -6.35 2.18 -26.82
N ALA A 231 -5.31 2.91 -27.23
CA ALA A 231 -3.99 2.93 -26.61
C ALA A 231 -3.71 4.17 -25.75
N VAL A 232 -4.53 5.24 -25.86
CA VAL A 232 -4.28 6.52 -25.17
C VAL A 232 -5.59 7.11 -24.66
N ALA A 233 -5.61 7.48 -23.38
CA ALA A 233 -6.68 8.25 -22.77
C ALA A 233 -6.08 9.37 -21.91
N TYR A 234 -6.66 10.56 -22.00
CA TYR A 234 -6.39 11.67 -21.10
C TYR A 234 -7.34 11.61 -19.91
N PHE A 235 -6.92 12.14 -18.78
CA PHE A 235 -7.79 12.19 -17.60
C PHE A 235 -7.64 13.50 -16.81
N VAL A 236 -8.70 13.83 -16.11
CA VAL A 236 -8.72 14.80 -15.01
C VAL A 236 -9.31 14.11 -13.80
N GLN A 237 -8.66 14.28 -12.63
CA GLN A 237 -9.07 13.67 -11.37
C GLN A 237 -9.03 14.70 -10.26
N GLY A 238 -10.10 14.75 -9.45
CA GLY A 238 -10.14 15.45 -8.19
C GLY A 238 -10.25 14.48 -7.03
N THR A 239 -9.54 14.73 -5.93
CA THR A 239 -9.64 13.98 -4.67
C THR A 239 -9.83 14.96 -3.52
N TYR A 240 -10.74 14.64 -2.61
CA TYR A 240 -10.99 15.38 -1.37
C TYR A 240 -10.92 14.41 -0.20
N ASP A 241 -10.06 14.72 0.77
CA ASP A 241 -9.88 13.98 2.01
C ASP A 241 -10.19 14.90 3.18
N ARG A 242 -10.98 14.41 4.14
CA ARG A 242 -11.22 15.07 5.41
C ARG A 242 -11.00 14.10 6.55
N ARG A 243 -10.06 14.44 7.43
CA ARG A 243 -9.76 13.67 8.63
C ARG A 243 -10.22 14.42 9.87
N THR A 244 -10.90 13.69 10.75
CA THR A 244 -11.35 14.20 12.06
C THR A 244 -10.89 13.23 13.14
N TYR A 245 -10.54 13.77 14.33
CA TYR A 245 -10.05 12.98 15.46
C TYR A 245 -11.13 12.85 16.55
N ARG A 246 -11.12 11.73 17.28
CA ARG A 246 -12.15 11.37 18.26
C ARG A 246 -12.11 12.27 19.51
N LEU A 247 -10.93 12.58 20.03
CA LEU A 247 -10.76 13.27 21.33
C LEU A 247 -10.75 14.80 21.23
N ARG A 248 -11.65 15.37 20.44
CA ARG A 248 -11.74 16.82 20.24
C ARG A 248 -11.85 17.65 21.52
N ALA A 249 -12.58 17.13 22.51
CA ALA A 249 -12.90 17.87 23.73
C ALA A 249 -11.82 17.74 24.82
N ARG A 250 -10.98 16.70 24.78
CA ARG A 250 -9.97 16.39 25.80
C ARG A 250 -8.56 16.72 25.39
N ASP A 251 -8.28 16.71 24.07
CA ASP A 251 -6.96 17.01 23.53
C ASP A 251 -7.07 18.10 22.46
N PRO A 252 -6.72 19.37 22.81
CA PRO A 252 -6.67 20.47 21.84
C PRO A 252 -5.74 20.20 20.66
N LEU A 253 -4.65 19.42 20.86
CA LEU A 253 -3.70 19.08 19.79
C LEU A 253 -4.32 18.12 18.78
N ALA A 254 -5.13 17.15 19.22
CA ALA A 254 -5.88 16.26 18.33
C ALA A 254 -6.82 17.07 17.42
N SER A 255 -7.59 17.99 18.00
CA SER A 255 -8.47 18.87 17.27
C SER A 255 -7.71 19.79 16.28
N ALA A 256 -6.54 20.28 16.67
CA ALA A 256 -5.71 21.15 15.82
C ALA A 256 -5.18 20.43 14.56
N ARG A 257 -4.98 19.12 14.61
CA ARG A 257 -4.52 18.29 13.48
C ARG A 257 -5.63 17.88 12.52
N GLU A 258 -6.92 18.16 12.80
CA GLU A 258 -7.98 17.93 11.82
C GLU A 258 -7.61 18.57 10.49
N SER A 259 -7.74 17.81 9.41
CA SER A 259 -7.22 18.21 8.11
C SER A 259 -8.24 18.08 7.00
N GLU A 260 -8.07 18.92 6.00
CA GLU A 260 -8.73 18.83 4.70
C GLU A 260 -7.66 18.89 3.61
N ILE A 261 -7.59 17.84 2.77
CA ILE A 261 -6.63 17.76 1.68
C ILE A 261 -7.41 17.69 0.37
N VAL A 262 -7.09 18.61 -0.54
CA VAL A 262 -7.63 18.67 -1.90
C VAL A 262 -6.50 18.41 -2.87
N GLU A 263 -6.72 17.51 -3.84
CA GLU A 263 -5.79 17.25 -4.92
C GLU A 263 -6.51 17.28 -6.26
N ALA A 264 -5.94 17.97 -7.24
CA ALA A 264 -6.38 17.94 -8.62
C ALA A 264 -5.23 17.48 -9.52
N LEU A 265 -5.46 16.46 -10.34
CA LEU A 265 -4.50 15.89 -11.29
C LEU A 265 -5.08 15.91 -12.70
N GLY A 266 -4.24 16.25 -13.67
CA GLY A 266 -4.45 16.01 -15.09
C GLY A 266 -3.36 15.09 -15.63
N GLY A 267 -3.68 14.23 -16.58
CA GLY A 267 -2.68 13.29 -17.07
C GLY A 267 -3.10 12.45 -18.25
N VAL A 268 -2.25 11.47 -18.54
CA VAL A 268 -2.40 10.54 -19.65
C VAL A 268 -2.16 9.11 -19.19
N ARG A 269 -3.01 8.20 -19.63
CA ARG A 269 -2.84 6.74 -19.52
C ARG A 269 -2.64 6.17 -20.92
N PHE A 270 -1.65 5.30 -21.07
CA PHE A 270 -1.22 4.83 -22.38
C PHE A 270 -0.66 3.40 -22.38
N GLU A 271 -0.78 2.75 -23.54
CA GLU A 271 -0.07 1.52 -23.92
C GLU A 271 0.49 1.68 -25.33
N LEU A 272 1.71 2.23 -25.42
CA LEU A 272 2.32 2.66 -26.69
C LEU A 272 3.08 1.52 -27.39
N PRO A 273 3.17 1.53 -28.73
CA PRO A 273 3.97 0.55 -29.50
C PRO A 273 5.47 0.57 -29.18
N ILE A 274 5.96 1.63 -28.52
CA ILE A 274 7.36 1.79 -28.10
C ILE A 274 7.70 0.96 -26.85
N LEU A 275 7.01 -0.15 -26.62
CA LEU A 275 7.24 -1.08 -25.52
C LEU A 275 7.04 -0.42 -24.14
N ALA A 276 6.11 0.52 -24.04
CA ALA A 276 5.80 1.22 -22.78
C ALA A 276 4.29 1.26 -22.51
N ARG A 277 3.90 1.08 -21.26
CA ARG A 277 2.55 1.30 -20.76
C ARG A 277 2.59 2.02 -19.43
N GLY A 278 1.57 2.79 -19.11
CA GLY A 278 1.54 3.44 -17.80
C GLY A 278 0.52 4.57 -17.70
N GLU A 279 0.69 5.30 -16.62
CA GLU A 279 -0.07 6.51 -16.32
C GLU A 279 0.87 7.58 -15.80
N VAL A 280 0.72 8.80 -16.30
CA VAL A 280 1.44 10.00 -15.86
C VAL A 280 0.41 11.06 -15.52
N GLY A 281 0.41 11.51 -14.27
CA GLY A 281 -0.48 12.57 -13.76
C GLY A 281 0.32 13.63 -13.02
N VAL A 282 0.00 14.87 -13.30
CA VAL A 282 0.59 16.05 -12.67
C VAL A 282 -0.52 17.01 -12.28
N GLY A 283 -0.37 17.72 -11.18
CA GLY A 283 -1.38 18.64 -10.71
C GLY A 283 -0.95 19.40 -9.47
N TYR A 284 -1.92 19.71 -8.63
CA TYR A 284 -1.73 20.52 -7.44
C TYR A 284 -2.44 19.87 -6.25
N THR A 285 -1.79 19.90 -5.08
CA THR A 285 -2.35 19.47 -3.82
C THR A 285 -2.26 20.57 -2.78
N ARG A 286 -3.26 20.66 -1.91
CA ARG A 286 -3.29 21.54 -0.75
C ARG A 286 -3.92 20.83 0.42
N GLY A 287 -3.16 20.75 1.52
CA GLY A 287 -3.62 20.32 2.84
C GLY A 287 -3.76 21.53 3.76
N SER A 288 -4.91 21.68 4.40
CA SER A 288 -5.19 22.68 5.42
C SER A 288 -5.53 21.99 6.74
N TYR A 289 -5.18 22.64 7.85
CA TYR A 289 -5.32 22.11 9.21
C TYR A 289 -6.16 23.10 10.04
N ARG A 290 -6.89 22.58 11.02
CA ARG A 290 -7.73 23.41 11.87
C ARG A 290 -6.93 24.29 12.83
N GLY A 291 -5.80 23.77 13.32
CA GLY A 291 -4.94 24.51 14.26
C GLY A 291 -4.11 25.56 13.56
N VAL A 292 -4.13 26.80 14.07
CA VAL A 292 -3.38 27.94 13.52
C VAL A 292 -1.86 27.75 13.58
N GLN A 293 -1.37 26.85 14.43
CA GLN A 293 0.05 26.49 14.53
C GLN A 293 0.55 25.67 13.31
N PHE A 294 -0.36 25.11 12.52
CA PHE A 294 0.00 24.33 11.34
C PHE A 294 -0.30 25.13 10.08
N THR A 295 0.75 25.54 9.38
CA THR A 295 0.60 26.22 8.10
C THR A 295 0.05 25.25 7.04
N PRO A 296 -0.79 25.72 6.09
CA PRO A 296 -1.21 24.89 4.99
C PRO A 296 -0.01 24.36 4.18
N VAL A 297 -0.03 23.07 3.85
CA VAL A 297 0.97 22.45 2.97
C VAL A 297 0.40 22.38 1.56
N SER A 298 1.11 22.95 0.60
CA SER A 298 0.63 22.93 -0.79
C SER A 298 1.77 22.77 -1.78
N GLY A 299 1.44 22.47 -3.01
CA GLY A 299 2.40 22.42 -4.11
C GLY A 299 2.07 21.40 -5.18
N LEU A 300 3.05 21.09 -6.00
CA LEU A 300 2.95 20.13 -7.09
C LEU A 300 2.46 18.77 -6.55
N ALA A 301 1.49 18.17 -7.22
CA ALA A 301 1.10 16.77 -7.05
C ALA A 301 1.60 15.98 -8.26
N ILE A 302 2.22 14.83 -8.01
CA ILE A 302 2.73 13.93 -9.05
C ILE A 302 2.23 12.53 -8.71
N ARG A 303 1.73 11.82 -9.72
CA ARG A 303 1.41 10.40 -9.65
C ARG A 303 1.74 9.76 -10.97
N THR A 304 2.82 8.99 -11.01
CA THR A 304 3.36 8.40 -12.23
C THR A 304 3.75 6.96 -11.99
N GLN A 305 3.33 6.11 -12.90
CA GLN A 305 3.82 4.74 -12.98
C GLN A 305 3.90 4.34 -14.44
N VAL A 306 5.12 4.05 -14.91
CA VAL A 306 5.40 3.63 -16.28
C VAL A 306 6.19 2.33 -16.25
N THR A 307 5.75 1.37 -17.03
CA THR A 307 6.45 0.10 -17.23
C THR A 307 6.95 0.02 -18.66
N PHE A 308 8.26 -0.14 -18.79
CA PHE A 308 8.97 -0.38 -20.06
C PHE A 308 9.22 -1.88 -20.22
N PHE A 309 9.22 -2.34 -21.45
CA PHE A 309 9.46 -3.74 -21.83
C PHE A 309 10.65 -3.85 -22.78
N PRO A 310 11.91 -3.70 -22.29
CA PRO A 310 13.11 -3.79 -23.14
C PRO A 310 13.17 -5.10 -23.93
N THR A 311 12.68 -6.17 -23.32
CA THR A 311 12.49 -7.47 -23.96
C THR A 311 11.17 -8.10 -23.53
N GLN A 312 10.78 -9.19 -24.15
CA GLN A 312 9.61 -9.95 -23.69
C GLN A 312 9.81 -10.55 -22.29
N LEU A 313 11.06 -10.80 -21.89
CA LEU A 313 11.41 -11.45 -20.61
C LEU A 313 11.80 -10.45 -19.52
N THR A 314 11.84 -9.14 -19.85
CA THR A 314 12.28 -8.11 -18.91
C THR A 314 11.31 -6.95 -18.93
N ASN A 315 10.88 -6.52 -17.75
CA ASN A 315 10.19 -5.25 -17.59
C ASN A 315 10.89 -4.37 -16.54
N VAL A 316 10.85 -3.07 -16.78
CA VAL A 316 11.34 -2.03 -15.88
C VAL A 316 10.17 -1.13 -15.53
N THR A 317 9.79 -1.07 -14.26
CA THR A 317 8.73 -0.20 -13.77
C THR A 317 9.36 0.96 -13.00
N VAL A 318 9.02 2.18 -13.40
CA VAL A 318 9.40 3.42 -12.72
C VAL A 318 8.14 4.03 -12.14
N SER A 319 8.18 4.43 -10.86
CA SER A 319 7.10 5.17 -10.23
C SER A 319 7.63 6.41 -9.51
N ALA A 320 6.81 7.46 -9.50
CA ALA A 320 7.07 8.70 -8.77
C ALA A 320 5.75 9.21 -8.20
N GLU A 321 5.77 9.64 -6.94
CA GLU A 321 4.62 10.21 -6.26
C GLU A 321 5.05 11.40 -5.40
N ARG A 322 4.30 12.50 -5.50
CA ARG A 322 4.35 13.58 -4.52
C ARG A 322 2.96 13.88 -4.02
N ARG A 323 2.77 13.77 -2.71
CA ARG A 323 1.47 13.96 -2.05
C ARG A 323 1.62 14.59 -0.67
N VAL A 324 0.52 15.11 -0.14
CA VAL A 324 0.39 15.52 1.26
C VAL A 324 -0.35 14.42 2.03
N SER A 325 0.10 14.13 3.25
CA SER A 325 -0.48 13.11 4.12
C SER A 325 -0.55 13.60 5.56
N ASP A 326 -1.49 13.07 6.32
CA ASP A 326 -1.57 13.27 7.77
C ASP A 326 -0.54 12.40 8.49
N THR A 327 -0.19 12.79 9.72
CA THR A 327 0.75 12.06 10.59
C THR A 327 0.14 11.72 11.95
N GLY A 328 0.67 10.65 12.58
CA GLY A 328 0.42 10.33 13.99
C GLY A 328 1.29 11.11 14.97
N VAL A 329 2.25 11.92 14.49
CA VAL A 329 3.15 12.70 15.35
C VAL A 329 2.41 13.91 15.95
N PRO A 330 2.34 14.05 17.30
CA PRO A 330 1.52 15.10 17.95
C PRO A 330 1.91 16.53 17.58
N SER A 331 3.19 16.78 17.36
CA SER A 331 3.76 18.10 17.03
C SER A 331 3.60 18.50 15.57
N SER A 332 3.03 17.63 14.71
CA SER A 332 2.90 17.89 13.28
C SER A 332 1.46 17.77 12.82
N GLY A 333 1.04 18.66 11.92
CA GLY A 333 -0.26 18.58 11.25
C GLY A 333 -0.30 17.48 10.18
N GLY A 334 0.84 17.25 9.53
CA GLY A 334 1.00 16.30 8.44
C GLY A 334 2.37 16.44 7.80
N PHE A 335 2.60 15.78 6.68
CA PHE A 335 3.86 15.85 5.94
C PHE A 335 3.64 15.79 4.43
N ALA A 336 4.58 16.39 3.70
CA ALA A 336 4.69 16.23 2.26
C ALA A 336 5.66 15.09 1.95
N THR A 337 5.17 14.08 1.23
CA THR A 337 6.00 12.97 0.73
C THR A 337 6.42 13.23 -0.70
N LEU A 338 7.71 13.07 -0.99
CA LEU A 338 8.24 12.86 -2.34
C LEU A 338 8.84 11.46 -2.39
N SER A 339 8.39 10.63 -3.30
CA SER A 339 8.95 9.28 -3.47
C SER A 339 9.17 8.94 -4.93
N GLY A 340 10.17 8.10 -5.17
CA GLY A 340 10.45 7.52 -6.48
C GLY A 340 10.97 6.10 -6.32
N SER A 341 10.65 5.23 -7.26
CA SER A 341 11.20 3.88 -7.27
C SER A 341 11.40 3.36 -8.69
N ILE A 342 12.38 2.48 -8.82
CA ILE A 342 12.62 1.69 -10.02
C ILE A 342 12.60 0.21 -9.62
N ARG A 343 11.96 -0.62 -10.43
CA ARG A 343 11.92 -2.07 -10.30
C ARG A 343 12.18 -2.73 -11.63
N VAL A 344 13.09 -3.69 -11.63
CA VAL A 344 13.38 -4.54 -12.79
C VAL A 344 12.92 -5.96 -12.43
N ASP A 345 12.11 -6.58 -13.29
CA ASP A 345 11.75 -7.99 -13.21
C ASP A 345 12.22 -8.69 -14.47
N HIS A 346 12.91 -9.81 -14.31
CA HIS A 346 13.46 -10.63 -15.41
C HIS A 346 13.02 -12.08 -15.26
N GLU A 347 12.39 -12.62 -16.30
CA GLU A 347 12.05 -14.04 -16.40
C GLU A 347 13.29 -14.81 -16.89
N LEU A 348 14.10 -15.28 -15.95
CA LEU A 348 15.30 -16.07 -16.26
C LEU A 348 14.92 -17.45 -16.79
N LEU A 349 13.89 -18.05 -16.20
CA LEU A 349 13.21 -19.26 -16.65
C LEU A 349 11.71 -19.03 -16.55
N ARG A 350 10.88 -19.79 -17.25
CA ARG A 350 9.41 -19.67 -17.13
C ARG A 350 8.89 -19.75 -15.69
N GLN A 351 9.56 -20.54 -14.86
CA GLN A 351 9.24 -20.74 -13.46
C GLN A 351 10.11 -19.91 -12.51
N LEU A 352 11.14 -19.19 -12.98
CA LEU A 352 12.04 -18.38 -12.15
C LEU A 352 12.06 -16.94 -12.61
N VAL A 353 11.60 -16.06 -11.71
CA VAL A 353 11.63 -14.62 -11.90
C VAL A 353 12.60 -13.99 -10.92
N LEU A 354 13.56 -13.24 -11.45
CA LEU A 354 14.46 -12.40 -10.67
C LEU A 354 13.93 -10.98 -10.63
N GLY A 355 14.07 -10.33 -9.48
CA GLY A 355 13.67 -8.94 -9.28
C GLY A 355 14.79 -8.13 -8.62
N ALA A 356 14.95 -6.88 -9.05
CA ALA A 356 15.77 -5.88 -8.37
C ALA A 356 14.99 -4.59 -8.23
N SER A 357 15.15 -3.87 -7.13
CA SER A 357 14.45 -2.61 -6.88
C SER A 357 15.32 -1.63 -6.12
N ALA A 358 15.13 -0.33 -6.41
CA ALA A 358 15.66 0.77 -5.64
C ALA A 358 14.53 1.78 -5.43
N GLY A 359 14.44 2.35 -4.22
CA GLY A 359 13.43 3.34 -3.85
C GLY A 359 14.04 4.45 -3.01
N PHE A 360 13.51 5.65 -3.21
CA PHE A 360 13.81 6.83 -2.40
C PHE A 360 12.50 7.44 -1.93
N ARG A 361 12.47 7.93 -0.69
CA ARG A 361 11.35 8.67 -0.13
C ARG A 361 11.87 9.74 0.82
N ARG A 362 11.31 10.95 0.69
CA ARG A 362 11.51 12.05 1.62
C ARG A 362 10.16 12.50 2.16
N ASP A 363 10.07 12.59 3.49
CA ASP A 363 8.90 13.09 4.21
C ASP A 363 9.30 14.36 4.96
N SER A 364 8.73 15.51 4.55
CA SER A 364 8.94 16.82 5.20
C SER A 364 7.76 17.14 6.09
N PHE A 365 7.97 17.24 7.40
CA PHE A 365 6.91 17.40 8.38
C PHE A 365 6.50 18.87 8.53
N ASN A 366 5.20 19.11 8.63
CA ASN A 366 4.62 20.43 8.83
C ASN A 366 4.42 20.72 10.32
N GLY A 367 4.94 21.84 10.81
CA GLY A 367 4.89 22.23 12.23
C GLY A 367 5.96 21.61 13.10
N ALA A 368 6.74 20.67 12.57
CA ALA A 368 7.94 20.12 13.19
C ALA A 368 9.14 20.34 12.27
N ASP A 369 10.26 20.75 12.82
CA ASP A 369 11.54 20.81 12.10
C ASP A 369 12.11 19.39 11.99
N ARG A 370 11.55 18.62 11.03
CA ARG A 370 11.91 17.21 10.78
C ARG A 370 11.76 16.89 9.30
N ASP A 371 12.83 16.35 8.74
CA ASP A 371 12.86 15.69 7.44
C ASP A 371 13.34 14.26 7.61
N ASP A 372 12.59 13.30 7.08
CA ASP A 372 12.96 11.89 7.04
C ASP A 372 13.28 11.48 5.60
N GLU A 373 14.50 11.03 5.36
CA GLU A 373 14.92 10.47 4.07
C GLU A 373 15.09 8.96 4.21
N ARG A 374 14.47 8.22 3.30
CA ARG A 374 14.50 6.77 3.26
C ARG A 374 15.02 6.30 1.91
N PHE A 375 16.00 5.41 1.94
CA PHE A 375 16.51 4.73 0.77
C PHE A 375 16.33 3.21 0.95
N GLU A 376 15.78 2.55 -0.05
CA GLU A 376 15.50 1.11 -0.03
C GLU A 376 16.14 0.44 -1.24
N LEU A 377 16.84 -0.67 -1.00
CA LEU A 377 17.34 -1.56 -2.03
C LEU A 377 16.74 -2.96 -1.82
N GLY A 378 16.40 -3.64 -2.90
CA GLY A 378 15.84 -4.98 -2.84
C GLY A 378 16.31 -5.85 -4.00
N ALA A 379 16.50 -7.15 -3.71
CA ALA A 379 16.68 -8.20 -4.70
C ALA A 379 15.79 -9.38 -4.35
N SER A 380 15.22 -10.05 -5.34
CA SER A 380 14.33 -11.18 -5.13
C SER A 380 14.53 -12.25 -6.19
N ALA A 381 14.28 -13.51 -5.80
CA ALA A 381 14.16 -14.65 -6.69
C ALA A 381 12.88 -15.40 -6.31
N ASP A 382 11.94 -15.53 -7.24
CA ASP A 382 10.69 -16.26 -7.06
C ASP A 382 10.73 -17.49 -7.99
N TYR A 383 10.77 -18.68 -7.42
CA TYR A 383 10.86 -19.95 -8.12
C TYR A 383 9.59 -20.77 -7.91
N ARG A 384 8.87 -21.10 -8.98
CA ARG A 384 7.71 -21.99 -8.96
C ARG A 384 8.19 -23.42 -9.24
N LEU A 385 8.21 -24.27 -8.20
CA LEU A 385 8.62 -25.66 -8.36
C LEU A 385 7.58 -26.44 -9.18
N ASN A 386 6.32 -26.20 -8.91
CA ASN A 386 5.16 -26.75 -9.63
C ASN A 386 3.92 -25.86 -9.33
N ARG A 387 2.73 -26.33 -9.72
CA ARG A 387 1.48 -25.58 -9.46
C ARG A 387 1.12 -25.46 -7.97
N HIS A 388 1.68 -26.30 -7.10
CA HIS A 388 1.37 -26.35 -5.68
C HIS A 388 2.45 -25.72 -4.80
N LEU A 389 3.70 -25.70 -5.25
CA LEU A 389 4.85 -25.27 -4.47
C LEU A 389 5.63 -24.16 -5.15
N SER A 390 6.00 -23.16 -4.37
CA SER A 390 6.91 -22.08 -4.77
C SER A 390 7.94 -21.84 -3.68
N ALA A 391 9.13 -21.40 -4.07
CA ALA A 391 10.17 -20.91 -3.16
C ALA A 391 10.47 -19.44 -3.46
N ARG A 392 10.84 -18.69 -2.43
CA ARG A 392 11.15 -17.27 -2.55
C ARG A 392 12.39 -16.94 -1.73
N LEU A 393 13.25 -16.12 -2.32
CA LEU A 393 14.38 -15.50 -1.64
C LEU A 393 14.24 -13.99 -1.81
N ASN A 394 14.34 -13.22 -0.71
CA ASN A 394 14.37 -11.77 -0.75
C ASN A 394 15.52 -11.24 0.10
N LEU A 395 16.25 -10.31 -0.46
CA LEU A 395 17.25 -9.49 0.22
C LEU A 395 16.76 -8.06 0.20
N SER A 396 16.84 -7.35 1.31
CA SER A 396 16.54 -5.92 1.33
C SER A 396 17.40 -5.16 2.32
N ARG A 397 17.69 -3.92 1.97
CA ARG A 397 18.35 -2.95 2.82
C ARG A 397 17.49 -1.69 2.87
N LEU A 398 17.22 -1.22 4.07
CA LEU A 398 16.56 0.03 4.36
C LEU A 398 17.54 0.93 5.10
N ASP A 399 17.70 2.15 4.62
CA ASP A 399 18.46 3.21 5.26
C ASP A 399 17.51 4.40 5.49
N LEU A 400 17.33 4.81 6.74
CA LEU A 400 16.50 5.94 7.12
C LEU A 400 17.36 6.95 7.90
N THR A 401 17.38 8.18 7.39
CA THR A 401 18.04 9.32 8.03
C THR A 401 16.97 10.35 8.39
N SER A 402 16.89 10.70 9.66
CA SER A 402 16.03 11.77 10.17
C SER A 402 16.88 12.97 10.57
N SER A 403 16.50 14.17 10.15
CA SER A 403 17.21 15.42 10.37
C SER A 403 16.29 16.51 10.90
N GLY A 404 16.87 17.60 11.44
CA GLY A 404 16.18 18.70 12.12
C GLY A 404 16.11 18.55 13.63
N THR A 405 15.62 19.58 14.33
CA THR A 405 15.50 19.59 15.81
C THR A 405 14.42 18.65 16.34
N GLY A 406 13.47 18.27 15.48
CA GLY A 406 12.43 17.27 15.75
C GLY A 406 12.79 15.87 15.26
N ALA A 407 14.03 15.62 14.83
CA ALA A 407 14.48 14.31 14.39
C ALA A 407 14.32 13.27 15.50
N PHE A 408 13.81 12.08 15.14
CA PHE A 408 13.56 11.04 16.13
C PHE A 408 14.56 9.90 16.06
N LYS A 409 14.75 9.33 14.86
CA LYS A 409 15.66 8.18 14.69
C LYS A 409 16.23 8.12 13.28
N SER A 410 17.50 7.72 13.21
CA SER A 410 18.12 7.25 11.98
C SER A 410 18.53 5.80 12.18
N PHE A 411 18.45 4.97 11.17
CA PHE A 411 18.83 3.57 11.30
C PHE A 411 19.04 2.92 9.93
N VAL A 412 19.78 1.80 9.95
CA VAL A 412 19.90 0.90 8.81
C VAL A 412 19.40 -0.48 9.24
N ALA A 413 18.63 -1.14 8.38
CA ALA A 413 18.18 -2.52 8.57
C ALA A 413 18.42 -3.35 7.30
N ASN A 414 19.10 -4.48 7.46
CA ASN A 414 19.30 -5.46 6.40
C ASN A 414 18.47 -6.70 6.71
N ARG A 415 17.82 -7.24 5.68
CA ARG A 415 16.92 -8.39 5.83
C ARG A 415 17.21 -9.44 4.77
N LEU A 416 17.14 -10.69 5.22
CA LEU A 416 17.18 -11.87 4.37
C LEU A 416 15.94 -12.70 4.67
N LEU A 417 15.12 -12.96 3.67
CA LEU A 417 13.96 -13.84 3.78
C LEU A 417 14.09 -15.00 2.83
N PHE A 418 13.92 -16.21 3.36
CA PHE A 418 13.67 -17.42 2.59
C PHE A 418 12.28 -17.96 2.93
N GLY A 419 11.51 -18.32 1.91
CA GLY A 419 10.13 -18.77 2.10
C GLY A 419 9.71 -19.85 1.12
N VAL A 420 8.74 -20.65 1.56
CA VAL A 420 8.05 -21.66 0.76
C VAL A 420 6.56 -21.36 0.78
N GLY A 421 5.95 -21.32 -0.39
CA GLY A 421 4.52 -21.12 -0.57
C GLY A 421 3.84 -22.39 -1.05
N VAL A 422 2.71 -22.73 -0.42
CA VAL A 422 1.85 -23.86 -0.78
C VAL A 422 0.52 -23.34 -1.32
N ARG A 423 0.08 -23.90 -2.43
CA ARG A 423 -1.19 -23.59 -3.10
C ARG A 423 -1.85 -24.89 -3.54
N PRO A 424 -3.17 -25.08 -3.46
CA PRO A 424 -3.88 -26.29 -3.92
C PRO A 424 -3.94 -26.45 -5.42
#